data_b25ffc20d22d8d04396409daba5d7fae
#
_entry.id   b25ffc20d22d8d04396409daba5d7fae
#
_cell.length_a   1.000
_cell.length_b   1.000
_cell.length_c   1.000
_cell.angle_alpha   90.00
_cell.angle_beta   90.00
_cell.angle_gamma   90.00
#
_symmetry.space_group_name_H-M   'P 1'
#
loop_
_entity.id
_entity.type
_entity.pdbx_description
1 polymer ?
#
loop_
_entity_poly.entity_id
_entity_poly.type
_entity_poly.pdbx_seq_one_letter_code
_entity_poly.pdbx_strand_id
1 'polypeptide(L)'
;KQVGVPNMVVFLNKEDQVDDPELLELVELEIRETLDKYEFPGDEIPIVSGSALLALEALVENSSIKRGDNKWVDKIYDLMDRVDEYIPTPDRETDKPFLLAVEDVLSITGRGTVATGRVERGTLKVGENVELVGLKDTKATVVTGLEMFKKTLDETMAGDNVGVLLRGIQKKDVERGMVLSKPGSITPHTKFEAQVYVLTKEEGGRHSPFLLGYQPQFFIRTTDVTGKIVSFTRIR
;
A
#
# COMPACT_ATOMS: atom_id res chain seq x y z
N LYS A 1 7.20 9.03 -6.97
CA LYS A 1 8.60 8.85 -6.53
C LYS A 1 8.75 9.01 -5.02
N GLN A 2 8.17 10.05 -4.39
CA GLN A 2 8.30 10.33 -2.94
C GLN A 2 7.82 9.17 -2.06
N VAL A 3 6.81 8.43 -2.48
CA VAL A 3 6.29 7.24 -1.77
C VAL A 3 6.97 5.93 -2.18
N GLY A 4 8.03 6.00 -3.00
CA GLY A 4 8.84 4.84 -3.36
C GLY A 4 8.18 3.85 -4.32
N VAL A 5 7.27 4.31 -5.21
CA VAL A 5 6.70 3.46 -6.27
C VAL A 5 7.79 3.11 -7.28
N PRO A 6 8.16 1.82 -7.44
CA PRO A 6 9.26 1.42 -8.31
C PRO A 6 8.85 1.28 -9.78
N ASN A 7 7.63 0.85 -10.04
CA ASN A 7 7.11 0.57 -11.39
C ASN A 7 5.70 1.11 -11.55
N MET A 8 5.32 1.46 -12.77
CA MET A 8 3.98 1.92 -13.11
C MET A 8 3.61 1.56 -14.53
N VAL A 9 2.32 1.48 -14.80
CA VAL A 9 1.72 1.40 -16.13
C VAL A 9 0.73 2.54 -16.23
N VAL A 10 0.63 3.19 -17.37
CA VAL A 10 -0.24 4.35 -17.57
C VAL A 10 -1.48 3.94 -18.37
N PHE A 11 -2.66 4.42 -17.94
CA PHE A 11 -3.89 4.29 -18.72
C PHE A 11 -4.44 5.68 -19.05
N LEU A 12 -4.44 6.03 -20.34
CA LEU A 12 -5.06 7.25 -20.86
C LEU A 12 -6.58 7.02 -20.97
N ASN A 13 -7.28 7.40 -19.91
CA ASN A 13 -8.72 7.23 -19.84
C ASN A 13 -9.47 8.29 -20.65
N LYS A 14 -10.75 8.01 -20.99
CA LYS A 14 -11.66 8.89 -21.72
C LYS A 14 -11.27 9.13 -23.19
N GLU A 15 -10.63 8.18 -23.82
CA GLU A 15 -10.35 8.20 -25.25
C GLU A 15 -11.60 8.44 -26.10
N ASP A 16 -12.77 8.01 -25.61
CA ASP A 16 -14.08 8.24 -26.23
C ASP A 16 -14.48 9.71 -26.37
N GLN A 17 -13.82 10.62 -25.66
CA GLN A 17 -14.08 12.05 -25.72
C GLN A 17 -13.08 12.81 -26.62
N VAL A 18 -12.18 12.11 -27.26
CA VAL A 18 -11.15 12.69 -28.11
C VAL A 18 -11.43 12.29 -29.56
N ASP A 19 -11.73 13.29 -30.39
CA ASP A 19 -12.05 13.09 -31.82
C ASP A 19 -10.78 13.09 -32.69
N ASP A 20 -9.69 13.66 -32.19
CA ASP A 20 -8.43 13.82 -32.92
C ASP A 20 -7.35 12.86 -32.41
N PRO A 21 -6.95 11.85 -33.20
CA PRO A 21 -5.87 10.94 -32.80
C PRO A 21 -4.54 11.63 -32.51
N GLU A 22 -4.21 12.74 -33.20
CA GLU A 22 -2.97 13.47 -33.00
C GLU A 22 -2.90 14.06 -31.58
N LEU A 23 -4.06 14.38 -30.98
CA LEU A 23 -4.12 14.86 -29.60
C LEU A 23 -3.75 13.76 -28.59
N LEU A 24 -4.12 12.51 -28.85
CA LEU A 24 -3.72 11.38 -27.99
C LEU A 24 -2.21 11.15 -28.04
N GLU A 25 -1.58 11.27 -29.22
CA GLU A 25 -0.14 11.15 -29.39
C GLU A 25 0.60 12.25 -28.65
N LEU A 26 0.10 13.49 -28.72
CA LEU A 26 0.67 14.62 -27.99
C LEU A 26 0.59 14.44 -26.47
N VAL A 27 -0.56 13.97 -25.96
CA VAL A 27 -0.74 13.69 -24.52
C VAL A 27 0.19 12.55 -24.07
N GLU A 28 0.35 11.52 -24.89
CA GLU A 28 1.29 10.44 -24.58
C GLU A 28 2.73 10.96 -24.48
N LEU A 29 3.16 11.79 -25.43
CA LEU A 29 4.48 12.40 -25.42
C LEU A 29 4.71 13.26 -24.16
N GLU A 30 3.75 14.10 -23.82
CA GLU A 30 3.82 14.95 -22.61
C GLU A 30 3.91 14.11 -21.32
N ILE A 31 3.22 12.98 -21.26
CA ILE A 31 3.30 12.04 -20.13
C ILE A 31 4.69 11.42 -20.07
N ARG A 32 5.26 10.97 -21.19
CA ARG A 32 6.62 10.41 -21.24
C ARG A 32 7.67 11.41 -20.77
N GLU A 33 7.61 12.66 -21.24
CA GLU A 33 8.48 13.75 -20.77
C GLU A 33 8.31 14.02 -19.27
N THR A 34 7.08 13.96 -18.77
CA THR A 34 6.79 14.12 -17.35
C THR A 34 7.37 12.98 -16.51
N LEU A 35 7.27 11.74 -16.98
CA LEU A 35 7.85 10.57 -16.33
C LEU A 35 9.38 10.69 -16.25
N ASP A 36 10.03 11.10 -17.35
CA ASP A 36 11.48 11.31 -17.40
C ASP A 36 11.92 12.40 -16.43
N LYS A 37 11.17 13.50 -16.35
CA LYS A 37 11.43 14.58 -15.38
C LYS A 37 11.42 14.08 -13.94
N TYR A 38 10.60 13.08 -13.64
CA TYR A 38 10.56 12.42 -12.33
C TYR A 38 11.49 11.21 -12.24
N GLU A 39 12.41 11.03 -13.21
CA GLU A 39 13.41 9.95 -13.25
C GLU A 39 12.78 8.54 -13.31
N PHE A 40 11.65 8.41 -13.99
CA PHE A 40 11.12 7.14 -14.46
C PHE A 40 11.51 6.95 -15.92
N PRO A 41 11.67 5.71 -16.41
CA PRO A 41 12.02 5.45 -17.81
C PRO A 41 10.80 5.70 -18.72
N GLY A 42 10.52 6.98 -19.05
CA GLY A 42 9.30 7.38 -19.76
C GLY A 42 9.10 6.69 -21.10
N ASP A 43 10.18 6.43 -21.83
CA ASP A 43 10.12 5.73 -23.11
C ASP A 43 9.77 4.23 -22.99
N GLU A 44 10.11 3.61 -21.85
CA GLU A 44 9.91 2.17 -21.62
C GLU A 44 8.58 1.85 -20.94
N ILE A 45 7.99 2.83 -20.25
CA ILE A 45 6.74 2.64 -19.50
C ILE A 45 5.59 2.37 -20.47
N PRO A 46 4.85 1.25 -20.30
CA PRO A 46 3.69 0.96 -21.10
C PRO A 46 2.58 1.99 -20.88
N ILE A 47 2.04 2.49 -21.99
CA ILE A 47 0.88 3.40 -21.99
C ILE A 47 -0.21 2.74 -22.83
N VAL A 48 -1.41 2.63 -22.26
CA VAL A 48 -2.61 2.11 -22.93
C VAL A 48 -3.68 3.18 -22.90
N SER A 49 -4.31 3.47 -24.04
CA SER A 49 -5.45 4.37 -24.12
C SER A 49 -6.77 3.60 -24.15
N GLY A 50 -7.85 4.20 -23.66
CA GLY A 50 -9.17 3.58 -23.67
C GLY A 50 -10.25 4.38 -22.94
N SER A 51 -11.44 3.78 -22.84
CA SER A 51 -12.56 4.32 -22.05
C SER A 51 -13.02 3.30 -21.04
N ALA A 52 -12.71 3.55 -19.78
CA ALA A 52 -13.15 2.70 -18.67
C ALA A 52 -14.68 2.71 -18.51
N LEU A 53 -15.33 3.84 -18.82
CA LEU A 53 -16.79 3.96 -18.77
C LEU A 53 -17.45 3.05 -19.79
N LEU A 54 -17.05 3.16 -21.07
CA LEU A 54 -17.65 2.36 -22.14
C LEU A 54 -17.33 0.86 -22.01
N ALA A 55 -16.16 0.52 -21.45
CA ALA A 55 -15.85 -0.87 -21.11
C ALA A 55 -16.77 -1.40 -19.99
N LEU A 56 -17.02 -0.59 -18.94
CA LEU A 56 -17.90 -0.97 -17.84
C LEU A 56 -19.34 -1.12 -18.31
N GLU A 57 -19.86 -0.17 -19.10
CA GLU A 57 -21.23 -0.22 -19.66
C GLU A 57 -21.43 -1.48 -20.52
N ALA A 58 -20.48 -1.80 -21.39
CA ALA A 58 -20.52 -3.01 -22.18
C ALA A 58 -20.57 -4.30 -21.34
N LEU A 59 -19.78 -4.37 -20.26
CA LEU A 59 -19.76 -5.52 -19.34
C LEU A 59 -21.04 -5.60 -18.46
N VAL A 60 -21.63 -4.48 -18.11
CA VAL A 60 -22.92 -4.45 -17.40
C VAL A 60 -24.05 -4.93 -18.30
N GLU A 61 -24.05 -4.53 -19.58
CA GLU A 61 -25.02 -4.99 -20.56
C GLU A 61 -24.84 -6.49 -20.88
N ASN A 62 -23.61 -6.93 -21.04
CA ASN A 62 -23.28 -8.34 -21.31
C ASN A 62 -22.00 -8.77 -20.56
N SER A 63 -22.17 -9.41 -19.43
CA SER A 63 -21.05 -9.92 -18.60
C SER A 63 -20.27 -11.08 -19.25
N SER A 64 -20.70 -11.60 -20.41
CA SER A 64 -20.07 -12.69 -21.13
C SER A 64 -19.12 -12.23 -22.24
N ILE A 65 -18.90 -10.92 -22.38
CA ILE A 65 -17.97 -10.37 -23.37
C ILE A 65 -16.59 -10.97 -23.17
N LYS A 66 -16.00 -11.46 -24.26
CA LYS A 66 -14.64 -11.97 -24.30
C LYS A 66 -13.72 -11.02 -25.05
N ARG A 67 -12.44 -11.28 -24.96
CA ARG A 67 -11.44 -10.56 -25.75
C ARG A 67 -11.75 -10.70 -27.26
N GLY A 68 -11.75 -9.59 -27.98
CA GLY A 68 -12.10 -9.49 -29.39
C GLY A 68 -13.56 -9.13 -29.67
N ASP A 69 -14.44 -9.15 -28.66
CA ASP A 69 -15.87 -8.87 -28.85
C ASP A 69 -16.20 -7.36 -28.75
N ASN A 70 -15.37 -6.60 -28.00
CA ASN A 70 -15.61 -5.17 -27.76
C ASN A 70 -14.28 -4.42 -27.59
N LYS A 71 -14.08 -3.40 -28.42
CA LYS A 71 -12.81 -2.64 -28.44
C LYS A 71 -12.44 -2.01 -27.10
N TRP A 72 -13.43 -1.56 -26.30
CA TRP A 72 -13.16 -0.90 -25.02
C TRP A 72 -12.80 -1.90 -23.92
N VAL A 73 -13.45 -3.05 -23.93
CA VAL A 73 -13.12 -4.17 -23.05
C VAL A 73 -11.73 -4.72 -23.39
N ASP A 74 -11.39 -4.77 -24.69
CA ASP A 74 -10.06 -5.21 -25.13
C ASP A 74 -8.95 -4.30 -24.62
N LYS A 75 -9.17 -2.99 -24.55
CA LYS A 75 -8.22 -2.04 -23.94
C LYS A 75 -7.97 -2.32 -22.45
N ILE A 76 -8.97 -2.81 -21.74
CA ILE A 76 -8.78 -3.25 -20.35
C ILE A 76 -7.97 -4.54 -20.27
N TYR A 77 -8.20 -5.49 -21.18
CA TYR A 77 -7.34 -6.68 -21.29
C TYR A 77 -5.89 -6.30 -21.62
N ASP A 78 -5.69 -5.39 -22.57
CA ASP A 78 -4.34 -4.91 -22.93
C ASP A 78 -3.65 -4.24 -21.75
N LEU A 79 -4.38 -3.44 -20.96
CA LEU A 79 -3.85 -2.85 -19.72
C LEU A 79 -3.38 -3.93 -18.75
N MET A 80 -4.20 -4.96 -18.52
CA MET A 80 -3.86 -6.06 -17.61
C MET A 80 -2.65 -6.86 -18.12
N ASP A 81 -2.57 -7.14 -19.42
CA ASP A 81 -1.40 -7.79 -20.01
C ASP A 81 -0.13 -6.96 -19.79
N ARG A 82 -0.20 -5.62 -19.98
CA ARG A 82 0.95 -4.74 -19.72
C ARG A 82 1.34 -4.71 -18.25
N VAL A 83 0.37 -4.77 -17.32
CA VAL A 83 0.65 -4.89 -15.89
C VAL A 83 1.40 -6.20 -15.59
N ASP A 84 0.92 -7.33 -16.13
CA ASP A 84 1.52 -8.64 -15.91
C ASP A 84 2.92 -8.78 -16.53
N GLU A 85 3.15 -8.15 -17.68
CA GLU A 85 4.44 -8.19 -18.37
C GLU A 85 5.48 -7.23 -17.77
N TYR A 86 5.06 -6.01 -17.39
CA TYR A 86 5.99 -4.94 -17.03
C TYR A 86 6.24 -4.81 -15.53
N ILE A 87 5.25 -5.10 -14.69
CA ILE A 87 5.41 -4.99 -13.24
C ILE A 87 5.92 -6.31 -12.67
N PRO A 88 7.16 -6.36 -12.14
CA PRO A 88 7.69 -7.59 -11.59
C PRO A 88 6.91 -8.03 -10.35
N THR A 89 6.76 -9.32 -10.17
CA THR A 89 6.19 -9.87 -8.93
C THR A 89 7.09 -9.47 -7.76
N PRO A 90 6.55 -8.78 -6.73
CA PRO A 90 7.37 -8.36 -5.60
C PRO A 90 7.91 -9.54 -4.81
N ASP A 91 9.17 -9.43 -4.37
CA ASP A 91 9.74 -10.39 -3.44
C ASP A 91 9.00 -10.33 -2.10
N ARG A 92 8.59 -11.49 -1.61
CA ARG A 92 7.91 -11.63 -0.33
C ARG A 92 8.89 -12.10 0.73
N GLU A 93 9.14 -11.28 1.74
CA GLU A 93 10.03 -11.59 2.86
C GLU A 93 9.40 -12.61 3.84
N THR A 94 9.15 -13.82 3.39
CA THR A 94 8.46 -14.87 4.17
C THR A 94 9.34 -15.54 5.22
N ASP A 95 10.66 -15.45 5.10
CA ASP A 95 11.67 -16.01 6.00
C ASP A 95 11.94 -15.18 7.27
N LYS A 96 11.46 -13.92 7.27
CA LYS A 96 11.58 -13.02 8.42
C LYS A 96 10.50 -13.28 9.47
N PRO A 97 10.72 -12.85 10.73
CA PRO A 97 9.68 -12.91 11.75
C PRO A 97 8.40 -12.17 11.32
N PHE A 98 7.24 -12.78 11.54
CA PHE A 98 5.95 -12.20 11.19
C PHE A 98 5.75 -10.79 11.73
N LEU A 99 5.21 -9.91 10.90
CA LEU A 99 4.81 -8.56 11.27
C LEU A 99 3.64 -8.09 10.39
N LEU A 100 2.59 -7.61 11.05
CA LEU A 100 1.44 -6.97 10.41
C LEU A 100 1.18 -5.63 11.08
N ALA A 101 1.14 -4.54 10.29
CA ALA A 101 0.73 -3.22 10.77
C ALA A 101 -0.81 -3.15 10.80
N VAL A 102 -1.37 -2.79 11.98
CA VAL A 102 -2.82 -2.70 12.15
C VAL A 102 -3.36 -1.45 11.46
N GLU A 103 -4.27 -1.64 10.51
CA GLU A 103 -4.96 -0.59 9.76
C GLU A 103 -6.33 -0.29 10.33
N ASP A 104 -7.10 -1.35 10.68
CA ASP A 104 -8.43 -1.21 11.26
C ASP A 104 -8.72 -2.33 12.26
N VAL A 105 -9.73 -2.11 13.10
CA VAL A 105 -10.11 -3.02 14.19
C VAL A 105 -11.62 -3.23 14.17
N LEU A 106 -12.02 -4.46 13.91
CA LEU A 106 -13.41 -4.89 13.86
C LEU A 106 -13.74 -5.75 15.08
N SER A 107 -14.99 -5.69 15.52
CA SER A 107 -15.53 -6.60 16.52
C SER A 107 -16.62 -7.43 15.88
N ILE A 108 -16.46 -8.75 15.91
CA ILE A 108 -17.46 -9.69 15.38
C ILE A 108 -18.17 -10.35 16.55
N THR A 109 -19.47 -10.12 16.65
CA THR A 109 -20.30 -10.70 17.71
C THR A 109 -20.16 -12.22 17.73
N GLY A 110 -19.82 -12.77 18.91
CA GLY A 110 -19.63 -14.22 19.12
C GLY A 110 -18.29 -14.79 18.63
N ARG A 111 -17.47 -14.01 17.90
CA ARG A 111 -16.15 -14.46 17.39
C ARG A 111 -14.96 -13.72 18.03
N GLY A 112 -15.11 -12.44 18.33
CA GLY A 112 -14.06 -11.65 19.01
C GLY A 112 -13.59 -10.45 18.21
N THR A 113 -12.38 -9.99 18.52
CA THR A 113 -11.74 -8.84 17.89
C THR A 113 -10.89 -9.30 16.71
N VAL A 114 -11.04 -8.61 15.59
CA VAL A 114 -10.25 -8.80 14.36
C VAL A 114 -9.41 -7.55 14.12
N ALA A 115 -8.10 -7.73 14.04
CA ALA A 115 -7.19 -6.72 13.55
C ALA A 115 -6.96 -6.94 12.05
N THR A 116 -7.18 -5.92 11.24
CA THR A 116 -6.95 -5.97 9.79
C THR A 116 -5.71 -5.20 9.42
N GLY A 117 -5.02 -5.64 8.39
CA GLY A 117 -3.86 -4.95 7.86
C GLY A 117 -3.10 -5.80 6.85
N ARG A 118 -2.05 -5.19 6.31
CA ARG A 118 -1.13 -5.88 5.41
C ARG A 118 -0.04 -6.59 6.21
N VAL A 119 0.22 -7.84 5.89
CA VAL A 119 1.41 -8.56 6.37
C VAL A 119 2.64 -7.96 5.68
N GLU A 120 3.51 -7.33 6.44
CA GLU A 120 4.72 -6.70 5.91
C GLU A 120 5.82 -7.73 5.65
N ARG A 121 5.95 -8.71 6.53
CA ARG A 121 6.96 -9.78 6.45
C ARG A 121 6.55 -11.02 7.23
N GLY A 122 7.19 -12.14 6.92
CA GLY A 122 6.98 -13.41 7.58
C GLY A 122 5.71 -14.12 7.16
N THR A 123 5.39 -15.17 7.90
CA THR A 123 4.18 -15.99 7.76
C THR A 123 3.51 -16.13 9.12
N LEU A 124 2.20 -16.39 9.12
CA LEU A 124 1.41 -16.60 10.32
C LEU A 124 0.35 -17.67 10.07
N LYS A 125 0.26 -18.63 10.98
CA LYS A 125 -0.75 -19.70 10.95
C LYS A 125 -1.79 -19.53 12.04
N VAL A 126 -2.97 -20.06 11.79
CA VAL A 126 -3.99 -20.22 12.83
C VAL A 126 -3.44 -21.09 13.98
N GLY A 127 -3.64 -20.66 15.22
CA GLY A 127 -3.12 -21.30 16.42
C GLY A 127 -1.79 -20.76 16.93
N GLU A 128 -1.08 -19.95 16.14
CA GLU A 128 0.19 -19.36 16.58
C GLU A 128 0.00 -18.21 17.58
N ASN A 129 1.04 -18.01 18.40
CA ASN A 129 1.11 -16.90 19.32
C ASN A 129 1.64 -15.65 18.62
N VAL A 130 1.03 -14.52 18.93
CA VAL A 130 1.47 -13.19 18.48
C VAL A 130 1.46 -12.21 19.65
N GLU A 131 2.20 -11.14 19.52
CA GLU A 131 2.16 -9.98 20.41
C GLU A 131 1.57 -8.78 19.69
N LEU A 132 0.69 -8.09 20.40
CA LEU A 132 0.20 -6.77 20.03
C LEU A 132 1.11 -5.73 20.66
N VAL A 133 1.86 -4.99 19.85
CA VAL A 133 2.93 -4.08 20.27
C VAL A 133 2.67 -2.67 19.75
N GLY A 134 3.01 -1.65 20.54
CA GLY A 134 2.97 -0.26 20.10
C GLY A 134 2.44 0.70 21.16
N LEU A 135 1.41 1.44 20.83
CA LEU A 135 0.90 2.60 21.61
C LEU A 135 0.44 2.31 23.06
N LYS A 136 0.27 1.04 23.38
CA LYS A 136 -0.14 0.53 24.70
C LYS A 136 0.81 -0.55 25.19
N ASP A 137 0.56 -1.04 26.41
CA ASP A 137 1.30 -2.19 26.95
C ASP A 137 1.17 -3.39 26.03
N THR A 138 2.29 -4.06 25.80
CA THR A 138 2.36 -5.26 24.95
C THR A 138 1.47 -6.37 25.51
N LYS A 139 0.64 -6.94 24.65
CA LYS A 139 -0.24 -8.05 25.00
C LYS A 139 0.03 -9.26 24.11
N ALA A 140 0.28 -10.40 24.74
CA ALA A 140 0.36 -11.69 24.04
C ALA A 140 -1.04 -12.24 23.81
N THR A 141 -1.26 -12.86 22.65
CA THR A 141 -2.51 -13.51 22.29
C THR A 141 -2.28 -14.65 21.30
N VAL A 142 -3.35 -15.40 21.01
CA VAL A 142 -3.35 -16.51 20.04
C VAL A 142 -4.26 -16.14 18.87
N VAL A 143 -3.79 -16.44 17.67
CA VAL A 143 -4.57 -16.31 16.43
C VAL A 143 -5.58 -17.44 16.37
N THR A 144 -6.87 -17.12 16.33
CA THR A 144 -7.97 -18.10 16.25
C THR A 144 -8.59 -18.22 14.88
N GLY A 145 -8.23 -17.34 13.97
CA GLY A 145 -8.69 -17.38 12.58
C GLY A 145 -8.00 -16.33 11.72
N LEU A 146 -7.91 -16.60 10.44
CA LEU A 146 -7.42 -15.72 9.40
C LEU A 146 -8.47 -15.61 8.29
N GLU A 147 -8.71 -14.41 7.78
CA GLU A 147 -9.70 -14.19 6.73
C GLU A 147 -9.19 -13.18 5.71
N MET A 148 -9.30 -13.50 4.43
CA MET A 148 -8.99 -12.62 3.30
C MET A 148 -10.09 -12.72 2.25
N PHE A 149 -10.66 -11.57 1.82
CA PHE A 149 -11.77 -11.52 0.84
C PHE A 149 -12.94 -12.43 1.18
N LYS A 150 -13.35 -12.49 2.47
CA LYS A 150 -14.42 -13.35 3.00
C LYS A 150 -14.12 -14.85 2.90
N LYS A 151 -12.86 -15.24 2.69
CA LYS A 151 -12.42 -16.63 2.72
C LYS A 151 -11.54 -16.85 3.94
N THR A 152 -11.78 -17.94 4.65
CA THR A 152 -10.91 -18.39 5.74
C THR A 152 -9.62 -18.98 5.19
N LEU A 153 -8.51 -18.68 5.87
CA LEU A 153 -7.19 -19.18 5.55
C LEU A 153 -6.62 -19.95 6.73
N ASP A 154 -5.79 -20.93 6.46
CA ASP A 154 -4.98 -21.62 7.48
C ASP A 154 -3.67 -20.89 7.77
N GLU A 155 -3.15 -20.18 6.76
CA GLU A 155 -1.89 -19.44 6.80
C GLU A 155 -2.00 -18.15 5.97
N THR A 156 -1.26 -17.12 6.39
CA THR A 156 -1.06 -15.87 5.64
C THR A 156 0.44 -15.55 5.57
N MET A 157 0.84 -14.76 4.58
CA MET A 157 2.25 -14.44 4.33
C MET A 157 2.44 -12.97 3.92
N ALA A 158 3.70 -12.55 3.91
CA ALA A 158 4.10 -11.21 3.46
C ALA A 158 3.40 -10.81 2.16
N GLY A 159 2.81 -9.61 2.14
CA GLY A 159 2.06 -9.05 1.02
C GLY A 159 0.54 -9.26 1.10
N ASP A 160 0.04 -10.16 1.93
CA ASP A 160 -1.40 -10.41 2.07
C ASP A 160 -2.07 -9.31 2.90
N ASN A 161 -3.27 -8.87 2.48
CA ASN A 161 -4.17 -8.06 3.31
C ASN A 161 -5.14 -9.01 4.02
N VAL A 162 -5.05 -9.09 5.34
CA VAL A 162 -5.74 -10.12 6.11
C VAL A 162 -6.39 -9.57 7.37
N GLY A 163 -7.52 -10.16 7.76
CA GLY A 163 -8.11 -10.01 9.07
C GLY A 163 -7.63 -11.14 10.00
N VAL A 164 -7.04 -10.76 11.12
CA VAL A 164 -6.50 -11.68 12.13
C VAL A 164 -7.42 -11.68 13.35
N LEU A 165 -8.06 -12.79 13.62
CA LEU A 165 -8.94 -12.99 14.78
C LEU A 165 -8.10 -13.33 16.01
N LEU A 166 -8.25 -12.53 17.07
CA LEU A 166 -7.41 -12.55 18.27
C LEU A 166 -8.20 -13.06 19.49
N ARG A 167 -7.64 -14.04 20.21
CA ARG A 167 -8.25 -14.61 21.41
C ARG A 167 -8.13 -13.66 22.61
N GLY A 168 -9.26 -13.38 23.28
CA GLY A 168 -9.25 -12.65 24.55
C GLY A 168 -8.86 -11.18 24.45
N ILE A 169 -8.70 -10.65 23.26
CA ILE A 169 -8.42 -9.23 23.01
C ILE A 169 -9.74 -8.49 22.79
N GLN A 170 -9.93 -7.38 23.48
CA GLN A 170 -11.08 -6.49 23.29
C GLN A 170 -10.74 -5.41 22.26
N LYS A 171 -11.77 -4.90 21.56
CA LYS A 171 -11.59 -3.84 20.55
C LYS A 171 -10.80 -2.63 21.10
N LYS A 172 -11.04 -2.25 22.36
CA LYS A 172 -10.34 -1.13 23.02
C LYS A 172 -8.83 -1.38 23.27
N ASP A 173 -8.39 -2.62 23.20
CA ASP A 173 -6.99 -3.00 23.40
C ASP A 173 -6.15 -2.81 22.12
N VAL A 174 -6.80 -2.77 20.98
CA VAL A 174 -6.17 -2.66 19.66
C VAL A 174 -6.49 -1.30 19.05
N GLU A 175 -5.49 -0.65 18.50
CA GLU A 175 -5.63 0.62 17.79
C GLU A 175 -4.86 0.58 16.48
N ARG A 176 -5.31 1.36 15.50
CA ARG A 176 -4.55 1.65 14.29
C ARG A 176 -3.17 2.19 14.67
N GLY A 177 -2.13 1.72 14.00
CA GLY A 177 -0.75 2.09 14.29
C GLY A 177 -0.01 1.14 15.23
N MET A 178 -0.71 0.26 15.94
CA MET A 178 -0.08 -0.88 16.60
C MET A 178 0.33 -1.94 15.57
N VAL A 179 1.14 -2.91 16.00
CA VAL A 179 1.54 -4.02 15.15
C VAL A 179 1.27 -5.36 15.83
N LEU A 180 0.90 -6.36 15.04
CA LEU A 180 0.97 -7.75 15.43
C LEU A 180 2.31 -8.32 14.98
N SER A 181 3.02 -8.97 15.88
CA SER A 181 4.35 -9.53 15.59
C SER A 181 4.54 -10.91 16.21
N LYS A 182 5.54 -11.62 15.71
CA LYS A 182 6.05 -12.81 16.40
C LYS A 182 6.53 -12.41 17.80
N PRO A 183 6.23 -13.18 18.86
CA PRO A 183 6.62 -12.85 20.22
C PRO A 183 8.11 -12.53 20.35
N GLY A 184 8.43 -11.41 21.02
CA GLY A 184 9.80 -10.97 21.28
C GLY A 184 10.58 -10.49 20.06
N SER A 185 9.96 -10.36 18.88
CA SER A 185 10.67 -9.99 17.65
C SER A 185 10.83 -8.48 17.44
N ILE A 186 10.06 -7.66 18.14
CA ILE A 186 10.14 -6.19 18.09
C ILE A 186 9.96 -5.56 19.48
N THR A 187 10.56 -4.38 19.60
CA THR A 187 10.46 -3.53 20.80
C THR A 187 10.03 -2.13 20.38
N PRO A 188 9.03 -1.51 21.02
CA PRO A 188 8.64 -0.14 20.73
C PRO A 188 9.69 0.84 21.26
N HIS A 189 9.93 1.91 20.50
CA HIS A 189 10.89 2.97 20.86
C HIS A 189 10.22 4.34 20.83
N THR A 190 10.56 5.19 21.83
CA THR A 190 10.12 6.58 21.90
C THR A 190 11.18 7.57 21.39
N LYS A 191 12.41 7.11 21.22
CA LYS A 191 13.53 7.89 20.67
C LYS A 191 14.18 7.10 19.54
N PHE A 192 14.46 7.78 18.44
CA PHE A 192 15.10 7.18 17.28
C PHE A 192 15.95 8.22 16.55
N GLU A 193 16.89 7.74 15.75
CA GLU A 193 17.65 8.54 14.81
C GLU A 193 17.21 8.15 13.39
N ALA A 194 17.09 9.14 12.51
CA ALA A 194 16.68 8.93 11.15
C ALA A 194 17.46 9.83 10.19
N GLN A 195 17.77 9.31 9.02
CA GLN A 195 18.21 10.12 7.90
C GLN A 195 16.98 10.73 7.23
N VAL A 196 16.98 12.05 7.07
CA VAL A 196 15.83 12.79 6.55
C VAL A 196 16.24 13.52 5.27
N TYR A 197 15.51 13.30 4.20
CA TYR A 197 15.53 14.14 3.02
C TYR A 197 14.47 15.23 3.15
N VAL A 198 14.90 16.48 3.10
CA VAL A 198 13.99 17.63 3.20
C VAL A 198 13.62 18.07 1.78
N LEU A 199 12.35 17.95 1.43
CA LEU A 199 11.84 18.40 0.13
C LEU A 199 12.14 19.87 -0.10
N THR A 200 12.62 20.21 -1.30
CA THR A 200 12.79 21.58 -1.75
C THR A 200 11.45 22.27 -1.98
N LYS A 201 11.46 23.60 -2.12
CA LYS A 201 10.25 24.35 -2.46
C LYS A 201 9.61 23.90 -3.77
N GLU A 202 10.43 23.57 -4.75
CA GLU A 202 10.00 23.11 -6.09
C GLU A 202 9.36 21.72 -6.05
N GLU A 203 9.76 20.89 -5.11
CA GLU A 203 9.18 19.58 -4.82
C GLU A 203 7.92 19.64 -3.93
N GLY A 204 7.41 20.84 -3.64
CA GLY A 204 6.27 21.04 -2.75
C GLY A 204 6.63 21.04 -1.26
N GLY A 205 7.92 21.19 -0.95
CA GLY A 205 8.42 21.25 0.42
C GLY A 205 8.20 22.61 1.09
N ARG A 206 8.73 22.73 2.29
CA ARG A 206 8.60 23.92 3.14
C ARG A 206 9.32 25.14 2.54
N HIS A 207 8.77 26.34 2.78
CA HIS A 207 9.38 27.62 2.41
C HIS A 207 10.28 28.21 3.52
N SER A 208 10.22 27.65 4.73
CA SER A 208 10.97 28.14 5.89
C SER A 208 11.74 27.01 6.55
N PRO A 209 12.95 27.28 7.08
CA PRO A 209 13.70 26.29 7.83
C PRO A 209 12.95 25.89 9.11
N PHE A 210 13.22 24.72 9.60
CA PHE A 210 12.78 24.30 10.94
C PHE A 210 14.00 24.19 11.87
N LEU A 211 13.76 24.44 13.14
CA LEU A 211 14.78 24.51 14.19
C LEU A 211 14.62 23.36 15.18
N LEU A 212 15.60 23.23 16.08
CA LEU A 212 15.47 22.34 17.24
C LEU A 212 14.19 22.65 18.02
N GLY A 213 13.51 21.61 18.46
CA GLY A 213 12.23 21.74 19.14
C GLY A 213 11.01 21.75 18.22
N TYR A 214 11.21 21.77 16.89
CA TYR A 214 10.10 21.61 15.95
C TYR A 214 9.36 20.29 16.18
N GLN A 215 8.04 20.34 16.14
CA GLN A 215 7.17 19.19 16.40
C GLN A 215 6.37 18.84 15.15
N PRO A 216 6.95 18.10 14.19
CA PRO A 216 6.23 17.60 13.04
C PRO A 216 5.39 16.40 13.40
N GLN A 217 4.42 16.10 12.54
CA GLN A 217 3.72 14.84 12.54
C GLN A 217 4.52 13.80 11.74
N PHE A 218 4.76 12.66 12.36
CA PHE A 218 5.45 11.53 11.74
C PHE A 218 4.44 10.47 11.36
N PHE A 219 4.47 10.07 10.10
CA PHE A 219 3.68 8.95 9.59
C PHE A 219 4.61 7.73 9.48
N ILE A 220 4.39 6.74 10.34
CA ILE A 220 5.20 5.52 10.40
C ILE A 220 4.26 4.32 10.27
N ARG A 221 4.36 3.58 9.16
CA ARG A 221 3.39 2.54 8.81
C ARG A 221 1.96 3.08 8.81
N THR A 222 1.13 2.58 9.72
CA THR A 222 -0.29 2.94 9.82
C THR A 222 -0.59 3.96 10.91
N THR A 223 0.43 4.41 11.66
CA THR A 223 0.27 5.41 12.71
C THR A 223 0.73 6.80 12.28
N ASP A 224 0.15 7.81 12.91
CA ASP A 224 0.61 9.19 12.88
C ASP A 224 0.86 9.67 14.32
N VAL A 225 2.05 10.15 14.57
CA VAL A 225 2.46 10.62 15.90
C VAL A 225 3.18 11.96 15.81
N THR A 226 2.88 12.85 16.74
CA THR A 226 3.63 14.08 16.88
C THR A 226 4.95 13.79 17.59
N GLY A 227 6.06 14.07 16.91
CA GLY A 227 7.39 13.94 17.48
C GLY A 227 8.06 15.28 17.68
N LYS A 228 9.17 15.31 18.41
CA LYS A 228 9.97 16.52 18.63
C LYS A 228 11.39 16.29 18.15
N ILE A 229 11.88 17.20 17.32
CA ILE A 229 13.28 17.18 16.86
C ILE A 229 14.17 17.69 18.01
N VAL A 230 15.06 16.83 18.50
CA VAL A 230 15.93 17.13 19.64
C VAL A 230 17.39 17.36 19.25
N SER A 231 17.83 16.86 18.09
CA SER A 231 19.18 17.08 17.60
C SER A 231 19.25 16.97 16.07
N PHE A 232 20.26 17.60 15.50
CA PHE A 232 20.65 17.43 14.09
C PHE A 232 22.10 16.96 14.05
N THR A 233 22.35 15.97 13.23
CA THR A 233 23.70 15.54 12.88
C THR A 233 23.86 15.73 11.38
N ARG A 234 24.84 16.48 10.95
CA ARG A 234 25.12 16.64 9.51
C ARG A 234 25.82 15.38 9.02
N ILE A 235 25.20 14.68 8.10
CA ILE A 235 25.86 13.63 7.33
C ILE A 235 26.75 14.34 6.29
N ARG A 236 28.05 14.05 6.30
CA ARG A 236 29.04 14.58 5.34
C ARG A 236 29.05 13.70 4.10
#